data_c563ce3a8998c3c1b5c5442233be9d19
#
_entry.id   c563ce3a8998c3c1b5c5442233be9d19
#
_cell.length_a   1.000
_cell.length_b   1.000
_cell.length_c   1.000
_cell.angle_alpha   90.00
_cell.angle_beta   90.00
_cell.angle_gamma   90.00
#
_symmetry.space_group_name_H-M   'P 1'
#
loop_
_entity.id
_entity.type
_entity.pdbx_description
1 polymer ?
#
loop_
_entity_poly.entity_id
_entity_poly.type
_entity_poly.pdbx_seq_one_letter_code
_entity_poly.pdbx_strand_id
1 'polypeptide(L)'
;MSWVENMKNQENISRIVELIGQRAGNIFTARGYCCSETVIVVINQGFRGDLSPELAVRLGSGFCHGMGGAGCICGSLAGAEVALSLFLGPRQHGGMKSKEFEKVAKEMHDRFRARFSATCCRVLLKRRKEKNGATCKELTVGGAEIAAQLLLEQRPELAAKVDLEFLGARESKLGTLAKKLLGRE
;
A
#
# COMPACT_ATOMS: atom_id res chain seq x y z
N MET A 1 -13.76 27.25 -1.08
CA MET A 1 -13.63 26.28 0.05
C MET A 1 -13.13 27.05 1.26
N SER A 2 -13.85 27.05 2.37
CA SER A 2 -13.46 27.78 3.58
C SER A 2 -12.25 27.14 4.25
N TRP A 3 -11.51 27.90 5.05
CA TRP A 3 -10.35 27.39 5.81
C TRP A 3 -10.75 26.22 6.73
N VAL A 4 -11.95 26.25 7.32
CA VAL A 4 -12.51 25.20 8.16
C VAL A 4 -12.79 23.92 7.37
N GLU A 5 -13.31 24.03 6.14
CA GLU A 5 -13.54 22.85 5.26
C GLU A 5 -12.23 22.22 4.85
N ASN A 6 -11.20 23.00 4.59
CA ASN A 6 -9.87 22.49 4.25
C ASN A 6 -9.24 21.72 5.42
N MET A 7 -9.34 22.24 6.65
CA MET A 7 -8.86 21.55 7.85
C MET A 7 -9.58 20.20 8.09
N LYS A 8 -10.91 20.19 8.00
CA LYS A 8 -11.69 18.94 8.14
C LYS A 8 -11.34 17.91 7.07
N ASN A 9 -11.07 18.36 5.84
CA ASN A 9 -10.64 17.47 4.77
C ASN A 9 -9.25 16.88 5.06
N GLN A 10 -8.31 17.67 5.56
CA GLN A 10 -6.97 17.21 5.94
C GLN A 10 -7.02 16.19 7.10
N GLU A 11 -7.85 16.43 8.12
CA GLU A 11 -8.04 15.49 9.23
C GLU A 11 -8.63 14.17 8.74
N ASN A 12 -9.62 14.22 7.83
CA ASN A 12 -10.21 13.02 7.23
C ASN A 12 -9.19 12.23 6.41
N ILE A 13 -8.40 12.88 5.58
CA ILE A 13 -7.31 12.27 4.81
C ILE A 13 -6.31 11.58 5.75
N SER A 14 -5.84 12.29 6.78
CA SER A 14 -4.89 11.74 7.75
C SER A 14 -5.42 10.50 8.45
N ARG A 15 -6.71 10.50 8.83
CA ARG A 15 -7.37 9.34 9.43
C ARG A 15 -7.46 8.15 8.48
N ILE A 16 -7.81 8.38 7.21
CA ILE A 16 -7.86 7.30 6.21
C ILE A 16 -6.47 6.69 6.00
N VAL A 17 -5.44 7.52 5.86
CA VAL A 17 -4.05 7.08 5.70
C VAL A 17 -3.61 6.22 6.89
N GLU A 18 -3.92 6.64 8.12
CA GLU A 18 -3.64 5.87 9.32
C GLU A 18 -4.34 4.50 9.33
N LEU A 19 -5.63 4.45 8.99
CA LEU A 19 -6.39 3.19 8.89
C LEU A 19 -5.81 2.25 7.84
N ILE A 20 -5.40 2.76 6.69
CA ILE A 20 -4.69 2.00 5.65
C ILE A 20 -3.40 1.40 6.20
N GLY A 21 -2.57 2.19 6.89
CA GLY A 21 -1.34 1.72 7.52
C GLY A 21 -1.59 0.63 8.56
N GLN A 22 -2.56 0.83 9.44
CA GLN A 22 -2.95 -0.16 10.46
C GLN A 22 -3.44 -1.47 9.81
N ARG A 23 -4.26 -1.39 8.76
CA ARG A 23 -4.74 -2.57 8.04
C ARG A 23 -3.61 -3.30 7.32
N ALA A 24 -2.68 -2.57 6.69
CA ALA A 24 -1.49 -3.15 6.07
C ALA A 24 -0.64 -3.91 7.08
N GLY A 25 -0.37 -3.32 8.24
CA GLY A 25 0.36 -3.99 9.33
C GLY A 25 -0.35 -5.23 9.88
N ASN A 26 -1.68 -5.22 9.94
CA ASN A 26 -2.49 -6.37 10.37
C ASN A 26 -2.45 -7.49 9.33
N ILE A 27 -2.74 -7.22 8.05
CA ILE A 27 -2.75 -8.23 6.97
C ILE A 27 -1.35 -8.84 6.80
N PHE A 28 -0.29 -8.05 6.74
CA PHE A 28 1.09 -8.52 6.66
C PHE A 28 1.40 -9.55 7.74
N THR A 29 0.93 -9.29 8.98
CA THR A 29 1.21 -10.17 10.13
C THR A 29 0.30 -11.39 10.17
N ALA A 30 -1.00 -11.21 9.87
CA ALA A 30 -2.01 -12.25 10.07
C ALA A 30 -2.10 -13.22 8.88
N ARG A 31 -2.07 -12.73 7.65
CA ARG A 31 -2.22 -13.57 6.44
C ARG A 31 -0.91 -14.12 5.91
N GLY A 32 0.24 -13.59 6.32
CA GLY A 32 1.55 -13.99 5.82
C GLY A 32 1.82 -13.54 4.38
N TYR A 33 1.06 -12.58 3.88
CA TYR A 33 1.34 -11.97 2.58
C TYR A 33 2.68 -11.24 2.61
N CYS A 34 3.38 -11.22 1.50
CA CYS A 34 4.59 -10.42 1.39
C CYS A 34 4.29 -8.92 1.28
N CYS A 35 5.34 -8.10 1.30
CA CYS A 35 5.20 -6.64 1.32
C CYS A 35 4.42 -6.08 0.12
N SER A 36 4.70 -6.53 -1.11
CA SER A 36 4.01 -6.07 -2.31
C SER A 36 2.55 -6.53 -2.36
N GLU A 37 2.28 -7.79 -2.07
CA GLU A 37 0.93 -8.37 -2.01
C GLU A 37 0.06 -7.61 -1.02
N THR A 38 0.60 -7.36 0.18
CA THR A 38 -0.11 -6.62 1.24
C THR A 38 -0.49 -5.22 0.79
N VAL A 39 0.44 -4.46 0.20
CA VAL A 39 0.17 -3.08 -0.22
C VAL A 39 -0.90 -3.05 -1.31
N ILE A 40 -0.79 -3.90 -2.34
CA ILE A 40 -1.78 -3.94 -3.43
C ILE A 40 -3.16 -4.30 -2.89
N VAL A 41 -3.26 -5.34 -2.05
CA VAL A 41 -4.54 -5.78 -1.46
C VAL A 41 -5.17 -4.67 -0.63
N VAL A 42 -4.39 -4.03 0.25
CA VAL A 42 -4.94 -3.02 1.17
C VAL A 42 -5.40 -1.77 0.42
N ILE A 43 -4.64 -1.29 -0.54
CA ILE A 43 -5.04 -0.13 -1.34
C ILE A 43 -6.25 -0.47 -2.22
N ASN A 44 -6.20 -1.61 -2.92
CA ASN A 44 -7.31 -2.00 -3.79
C ASN A 44 -8.62 -2.16 -3.01
N GLN A 45 -8.64 -2.94 -1.94
CA GLN A 45 -9.85 -3.16 -1.16
C GLN A 45 -10.24 -1.93 -0.34
N GLY A 46 -9.28 -1.22 0.24
CA GLY A 46 -9.52 -0.02 1.04
C GLY A 46 -10.20 1.09 0.26
N PHE A 47 -9.91 1.23 -1.03
CA PHE A 47 -10.54 2.22 -1.92
C PHE A 47 -11.56 1.60 -2.89
N ARG A 48 -12.01 0.36 -2.63
CA ARG A 48 -13.00 -0.37 -3.47
C ARG A 48 -12.59 -0.41 -4.94
N GLY A 49 -11.34 -0.78 -5.20
CA GLY A 49 -10.83 -1.02 -6.55
C GLY A 49 -11.38 -2.32 -7.15
N ASP A 50 -11.22 -2.47 -8.45
CA ASP A 50 -11.89 -3.49 -9.26
C ASP A 50 -11.23 -4.87 -9.23
N LEU A 51 -10.08 -5.06 -8.55
CA LEU A 51 -9.44 -6.36 -8.48
C LEU A 51 -10.05 -7.25 -7.42
N SER A 52 -10.21 -8.55 -7.73
CA SER A 52 -10.46 -9.53 -6.69
C SER A 52 -9.25 -9.63 -5.74
N PRO A 53 -9.45 -10.02 -4.47
CA PRO A 53 -8.35 -10.20 -3.51
C PRO A 53 -7.25 -11.13 -4.04
N GLU A 54 -7.64 -12.23 -4.71
CA GLU A 54 -6.72 -13.23 -5.26
C GLU A 54 -5.88 -12.63 -6.39
N LEU A 55 -6.49 -11.84 -7.28
CA LEU A 55 -5.78 -11.19 -8.37
C LEU A 55 -4.82 -10.12 -7.84
N ALA A 56 -5.22 -9.36 -6.83
CA ALA A 56 -4.37 -8.38 -6.16
C ALA A 56 -3.10 -9.04 -5.56
N VAL A 57 -3.25 -10.20 -4.90
CA VAL A 57 -2.11 -10.99 -4.38
C VAL A 57 -1.22 -11.45 -5.53
N ARG A 58 -1.79 -12.07 -6.57
CA ARG A 58 -1.02 -12.61 -7.72
C ARG A 58 -0.20 -11.54 -8.43
N LEU A 59 -0.72 -10.32 -8.57
CA LEU A 59 0.01 -9.18 -9.16
C LEU A 59 1.22 -8.76 -8.32
N GLY A 60 1.17 -8.95 -7.00
CA GLY A 60 2.24 -8.61 -6.07
C GLY A 60 3.34 -9.66 -5.97
N SER A 61 3.02 -10.94 -6.21
CA SER A 61 3.88 -12.08 -5.83
C SER A 61 5.29 -12.04 -6.42
N GLY A 62 5.44 -11.57 -7.65
CA GLY A 62 6.75 -11.45 -8.31
C GLY A 62 7.70 -10.42 -7.69
N PHE A 63 7.16 -9.44 -6.93
CA PHE A 63 7.96 -8.39 -6.28
C PHE A 63 8.38 -8.75 -4.85
N CYS A 64 7.93 -9.88 -4.32
CA CYS A 64 8.27 -10.36 -2.99
C CYS A 64 9.77 -10.46 -2.81
N HIS A 65 10.26 -10.07 -1.62
CA HIS A 65 11.69 -10.12 -1.25
C HIS A 65 12.61 -9.35 -2.21
N GLY A 66 12.07 -8.31 -2.87
CA GLY A 66 12.83 -7.50 -3.83
C GLY A 66 13.07 -8.24 -5.15
N MET A 67 12.01 -8.51 -5.90
CA MET A 67 12.02 -9.26 -7.17
C MET A 67 12.46 -10.72 -6.98
N GLY A 68 11.65 -11.51 -6.26
CA GLY A 68 11.90 -12.94 -6.07
C GLY A 68 13.21 -13.26 -5.32
N GLY A 69 13.67 -12.37 -4.44
CA GLY A 69 14.90 -12.56 -3.68
C GLY A 69 16.15 -11.95 -4.33
N ALA A 70 16.07 -11.36 -5.52
CA ALA A 70 17.19 -10.66 -6.17
C ALA A 70 17.74 -9.46 -5.35
N GLY A 71 16.91 -8.94 -4.42
CA GLY A 71 17.30 -7.83 -3.55
C GLY A 71 17.29 -6.47 -4.25
N CYS A 72 16.58 -6.35 -5.36
CA CYS A 72 16.40 -5.11 -6.13
C CYS A 72 15.44 -4.14 -5.42
N ILE A 73 14.45 -3.60 -6.14
CA ILE A 73 13.46 -2.68 -5.59
C ILE A 73 12.72 -3.31 -4.39
N CYS A 74 12.42 -2.50 -3.37
CA CYS A 74 11.61 -2.95 -2.24
C CYS A 74 10.20 -3.33 -2.71
N GLY A 75 9.72 -4.53 -2.32
CA GLY A 75 8.39 -5.00 -2.70
C GLY A 75 7.26 -4.09 -2.22
N SER A 76 7.43 -3.41 -1.07
CA SER A 76 6.45 -2.42 -0.60
C SER A 76 6.35 -1.23 -1.56
N LEU A 77 7.48 -0.71 -2.04
CA LEU A 77 7.50 0.35 -3.04
C LEU A 77 6.92 -0.13 -4.37
N ALA A 78 7.34 -1.30 -4.86
CA ALA A 78 6.80 -1.86 -6.10
C ALA A 78 5.29 -2.11 -6.03
N GLY A 79 4.80 -2.66 -4.90
CA GLY A 79 3.36 -2.84 -4.68
C GLY A 79 2.59 -1.53 -4.63
N ALA A 80 3.18 -0.47 -4.07
CA ALA A 80 2.59 0.86 -4.04
C ALA A 80 2.48 1.45 -5.45
N GLU A 81 3.52 1.30 -6.29
CA GLU A 81 3.48 1.73 -7.70
C GLU A 81 2.43 0.98 -8.52
N VAL A 82 2.30 -0.33 -8.31
CA VAL A 82 1.22 -1.12 -8.94
C VAL A 82 -0.14 -0.60 -8.49
N ALA A 83 -0.33 -0.37 -7.19
CA ALA A 83 -1.58 0.15 -6.64
C ALA A 83 -1.92 1.55 -7.21
N LEU A 84 -0.96 2.47 -7.27
CA LEU A 84 -1.14 3.78 -7.92
C LEU A 84 -1.52 3.64 -9.39
N SER A 85 -0.89 2.71 -10.11
CA SER A 85 -1.18 2.44 -11.53
C SER A 85 -2.62 1.97 -11.75
N LEU A 86 -3.17 1.17 -10.82
CA LEU A 86 -4.55 0.68 -10.90
C LEU A 86 -5.59 1.80 -10.78
N PHE A 87 -5.31 2.86 -10.05
CA PHE A 87 -6.26 3.97 -9.82
C PHE A 87 -6.00 5.19 -10.71
N LEU A 88 -4.75 5.45 -11.07
CA LEU A 88 -4.31 6.67 -11.75
C LEU A 88 -3.72 6.43 -13.14
N GLY A 89 -3.44 5.17 -13.49
CA GLY A 89 -2.69 4.79 -14.68
C GLY A 89 -3.29 5.38 -15.97
N PRO A 90 -2.46 5.80 -16.94
CA PRO A 90 -2.91 6.55 -18.12
C PRO A 90 -3.69 5.74 -19.15
N ARG A 91 -3.68 4.42 -19.01
CA ARG A 91 -4.33 3.50 -19.98
C ARG A 91 -5.74 3.06 -19.59
N GLN A 92 -6.26 3.55 -18.44
CA GLN A 92 -7.61 3.26 -18.00
C GLN A 92 -8.55 4.42 -18.30
N HIS A 93 -9.86 4.14 -18.33
CA HIS A 93 -10.87 5.18 -18.44
C HIS A 93 -10.80 6.13 -17.24
N GLY A 94 -10.70 7.43 -17.50
CA GLY A 94 -10.52 8.44 -16.45
C GLY A 94 -9.10 8.48 -15.83
N GLY A 95 -8.13 7.74 -16.41
CA GLY A 95 -6.73 7.77 -15.98
C GLY A 95 -6.03 9.09 -16.32
N MET A 96 -4.89 9.32 -15.67
CA MET A 96 -4.07 10.51 -15.86
C MET A 96 -3.35 10.47 -17.22
N LYS A 97 -2.89 11.64 -17.70
CA LYS A 97 -1.94 11.69 -18.82
C LYS A 97 -0.61 11.05 -18.38
N SER A 98 0.08 10.38 -19.34
CA SER A 98 1.32 9.64 -19.03
C SER A 98 2.36 10.49 -18.28
N LYS A 99 2.61 11.73 -18.72
CA LYS A 99 3.57 12.64 -18.06
C LYS A 99 3.13 13.08 -16.65
N GLU A 100 1.84 13.15 -16.39
CA GLU A 100 1.30 13.46 -15.07
C GLU A 100 1.48 12.26 -14.14
N PHE A 101 1.15 11.08 -14.62
CA PHE A 101 1.34 9.83 -13.88
C PHE A 101 2.83 9.57 -13.54
N GLU A 102 3.75 9.81 -14.49
CA GLU A 102 5.19 9.70 -14.25
C GLU A 102 5.66 10.57 -13.07
N LYS A 103 5.08 11.76 -12.90
CA LYS A 103 5.38 12.63 -11.74
C LYS A 103 4.89 12.02 -10.44
N VAL A 104 3.69 11.42 -10.43
CA VAL A 104 3.14 10.77 -9.23
C VAL A 104 3.96 9.54 -8.87
N ALA A 105 4.34 8.71 -9.84
CA ALA A 105 5.20 7.55 -9.62
C ALA A 105 6.58 7.98 -9.07
N LYS A 106 7.17 9.04 -9.64
CA LYS A 106 8.43 9.59 -9.11
C LYS A 106 8.26 10.11 -7.68
N GLU A 107 7.16 10.76 -7.37
CA GLU A 107 6.87 11.26 -6.02
C GLU A 107 6.71 10.11 -5.02
N MET A 108 6.06 9.01 -5.41
CA MET A 108 6.00 7.79 -4.59
C MET A 108 7.40 7.27 -4.25
N HIS A 109 8.26 7.15 -5.24
CA HIS A 109 9.66 6.74 -5.05
C HIS A 109 10.40 7.69 -4.10
N ASP A 110 10.27 9.01 -4.30
CA ASP A 110 11.02 10.01 -3.55
C ASP A 110 10.55 10.09 -2.09
N ARG A 111 9.23 10.06 -1.82
CA ARG A 111 8.67 9.99 -0.45
C ARG A 111 9.09 8.72 0.27
N PHE A 112 9.07 7.57 -0.42
CA PHE A 112 9.54 6.31 0.15
C PHE A 112 11.02 6.38 0.51
N ARG A 113 11.85 6.90 -0.40
CA ARG A 113 13.29 7.10 -0.16
C ARG A 113 13.56 8.09 0.97
N ALA A 114 12.82 9.18 1.05
CA ALA A 114 12.96 10.16 2.13
C ALA A 114 12.65 9.54 3.50
N ARG A 115 11.56 8.72 3.58
CA ARG A 115 11.14 8.09 4.84
C ARG A 115 12.07 6.96 5.28
N PHE A 116 12.58 6.14 4.34
CA PHE A 116 13.33 4.92 4.66
C PHE A 116 14.81 4.95 4.23
N SER A 117 15.25 6.06 3.65
CA SER A 117 16.63 6.32 3.22
C SER A 117 17.17 5.39 2.13
N ALA A 118 16.37 4.48 1.58
CA ALA A 118 16.70 3.60 0.48
C ALA A 118 15.45 3.03 -0.19
N THR A 119 15.59 2.56 -1.43
CA THR A 119 14.53 1.87 -2.19
C THR A 119 14.92 0.45 -2.57
N CYS A 120 16.21 0.10 -2.44
CA CYS A 120 16.74 -1.22 -2.74
C CYS A 120 16.49 -2.17 -1.55
N CYS A 121 15.84 -3.30 -1.78
CA CYS A 121 15.50 -4.30 -0.76
C CYS A 121 16.76 -4.80 -0.02
N ARG A 122 17.84 -5.09 -0.73
CA ARG A 122 19.11 -5.53 -0.14
C ARG A 122 19.69 -4.52 0.85
N VAL A 123 19.64 -3.24 0.51
CA VAL A 123 20.13 -2.15 1.37
C VAL A 123 19.25 -2.02 2.61
N LEU A 124 17.92 -2.05 2.45
CA LEU A 124 16.97 -1.98 3.56
C LEU A 124 17.12 -3.18 4.51
N LEU A 125 17.29 -4.40 3.98
CA LEU A 125 17.52 -5.59 4.79
C LEU A 125 18.85 -5.56 5.52
N LYS A 126 19.94 -5.02 4.91
CA LYS A 126 21.23 -4.81 5.56
C LYS A 126 21.08 -3.87 6.75
N ARG A 127 20.46 -2.69 6.55
CA ARG A 127 20.20 -1.72 7.61
C ARG A 127 19.38 -2.30 8.76
N ARG A 128 18.36 -3.11 8.45
CA ARG A 128 17.55 -3.81 9.47
C ARG A 128 18.42 -4.74 10.33
N LYS A 129 19.33 -5.51 9.71
CA LYS A 129 20.26 -6.40 10.45
C LYS A 129 21.19 -5.60 11.37
N GLU A 130 21.62 -4.44 10.95
CA GLU A 130 22.46 -3.51 11.72
C GLU A 130 21.64 -2.71 12.76
N LYS A 131 20.34 -3.01 12.93
CA LYS A 131 19.39 -2.31 13.83
C LYS A 131 19.19 -0.80 13.53
N ASN A 132 19.60 -0.35 12.35
CA ASN A 132 19.53 1.05 11.90
C ASN A 132 18.45 1.27 10.83
N GLY A 133 17.54 0.33 10.64
CA GLY A 133 16.52 0.40 9.59
C GLY A 133 15.19 -0.23 9.95
N ALA A 134 14.18 0.18 9.20
CA ALA A 134 12.80 -0.30 9.35
C ALA A 134 12.69 -1.81 9.07
N THR A 135 11.77 -2.46 9.76
CA THR A 135 11.36 -3.84 9.50
C THR A 135 10.54 -3.92 8.20
N CYS A 136 10.42 -5.12 7.61
CA CYS A 136 9.55 -5.31 6.44
C CYS A 136 8.09 -4.92 6.71
N LYS A 137 7.61 -5.09 7.95
CA LYS A 137 6.29 -4.63 8.36
C LYS A 137 6.17 -3.11 8.29
N GLU A 138 7.13 -2.38 8.86
CA GLU A 138 7.15 -0.91 8.83
C GLU A 138 7.30 -0.36 7.41
N LEU A 139 8.12 -1.00 6.57
CA LEU A 139 8.22 -0.67 5.15
C LEU A 139 6.88 -0.88 4.43
N THR A 140 6.15 -1.97 4.75
CA THR A 140 4.85 -2.27 4.16
C THR A 140 3.78 -1.27 4.59
N VAL A 141 3.75 -0.94 5.88
CA VAL A 141 2.86 0.10 6.43
C VAL A 141 3.13 1.44 5.75
N GLY A 142 4.38 1.90 5.76
CA GLY A 142 4.71 3.20 5.18
C GLY A 142 4.52 3.29 3.67
N GLY A 143 4.76 2.19 2.93
CA GLY A 143 4.45 2.15 1.50
C GLY A 143 2.95 2.29 1.21
N ALA A 144 2.11 1.61 1.99
CA ALA A 144 0.66 1.73 1.88
C ALA A 144 0.16 3.14 2.27
N GLU A 145 0.69 3.72 3.34
CA GLU A 145 0.36 5.09 3.78
C GLU A 145 0.72 6.13 2.71
N ILE A 146 1.92 6.08 2.15
CA ILE A 146 2.36 7.02 1.10
C ILE A 146 1.49 6.87 -0.15
N ALA A 147 1.18 5.64 -0.57
CA ALA A 147 0.31 5.39 -1.72
C ALA A 147 -1.10 5.94 -1.48
N ALA A 148 -1.70 5.69 -0.31
CA ALA A 148 -3.01 6.20 0.05
C ALA A 148 -3.05 7.74 0.07
N GLN A 149 -2.02 8.37 0.62
CA GLN A 149 -1.91 9.81 0.64
C GLN A 149 -1.83 10.40 -0.76
N LEU A 150 -0.97 9.85 -1.63
CA LEU A 150 -0.86 10.27 -3.03
C LEU A 150 -2.16 10.07 -3.80
N LEU A 151 -2.86 8.95 -3.60
CA LEU A 151 -4.18 8.73 -4.20
C LEU A 151 -5.17 9.82 -3.80
N LEU A 152 -5.26 10.14 -2.52
CA LEU A 152 -6.19 11.16 -2.02
C LEU A 152 -5.79 12.59 -2.43
N GLU A 153 -4.51 12.86 -2.62
CA GLU A 153 -4.02 14.13 -3.18
C GLU A 153 -4.41 14.29 -4.65
N GLN A 154 -4.38 13.21 -5.45
CA GLN A 154 -4.71 13.22 -6.88
C GLN A 154 -6.21 13.03 -7.14
N ARG A 155 -6.89 12.27 -6.30
CA ARG A 155 -8.29 11.87 -6.41
C ARG A 155 -9.02 12.03 -5.07
N PRO A 156 -9.28 13.29 -4.60
CA PRO A 156 -9.92 13.53 -3.29
C PRO A 156 -11.28 12.84 -3.12
N GLU A 157 -12.00 12.63 -4.23
CA GLU A 157 -13.30 11.94 -4.22
C GLU A 157 -13.21 10.47 -3.77
N LEU A 158 -12.04 9.85 -3.80
CA LEU A 158 -11.83 8.50 -3.28
C LEU A 158 -12.05 8.43 -1.77
N ALA A 159 -11.92 9.54 -1.04
CA ALA A 159 -12.20 9.58 0.39
C ALA A 159 -13.65 9.16 0.72
N ALA A 160 -14.60 9.44 -0.17
CA ALA A 160 -16.01 9.03 -0.02
C ALA A 160 -16.25 7.54 -0.35
N LYS A 161 -15.31 6.89 -1.03
CA LYS A 161 -15.42 5.49 -1.45
C LYS A 161 -14.68 4.51 -0.51
N VAL A 162 -14.04 5.01 0.54
CA VAL A 162 -13.25 4.18 1.46
C VAL A 162 -14.11 3.11 2.11
N ASP A 163 -13.61 1.88 2.11
CA ASP A 163 -14.22 0.76 2.82
C ASP A 163 -13.77 0.73 4.29
N LEU A 164 -14.51 1.46 5.14
CA LEU A 164 -14.19 1.56 6.58
C LEU A 164 -14.34 0.23 7.31
N GLU A 165 -15.24 -0.65 6.86
CA GLU A 165 -15.43 -1.98 7.44
C GLU A 165 -14.18 -2.84 7.19
N PHE A 166 -13.71 -2.89 5.94
CA PHE A 166 -12.46 -3.58 5.59
C PHE A 166 -11.25 -3.00 6.34
N LEU A 167 -11.12 -1.69 6.41
CA LEU A 167 -9.99 -1.04 7.08
C LEU A 167 -10.03 -1.21 8.60
N GLY A 168 -11.23 -1.23 9.20
CA GLY A 168 -11.43 -1.47 10.63
C GLY A 168 -11.25 -2.92 11.06
N ALA A 169 -11.39 -3.87 10.15
CA ALA A 169 -11.29 -5.29 10.45
C ALA A 169 -9.90 -5.66 10.99
N ARG A 170 -9.87 -6.58 11.95
CA ARG A 170 -8.64 -7.13 12.52
C ARG A 170 -8.67 -8.65 12.43
N GLU A 171 -7.59 -9.21 11.95
CA GLU A 171 -7.40 -10.65 11.80
C GLU A 171 -6.28 -11.12 12.73
N SER A 172 -6.38 -12.34 13.22
CA SER A 172 -5.32 -13.02 13.94
C SER A 172 -4.75 -14.16 13.10
N LYS A 173 -3.50 -14.56 13.38
CA LYS A 173 -2.88 -15.73 12.70
C LYS A 173 -3.69 -17.00 12.90
N LEU A 174 -4.21 -17.22 14.13
CA LEU A 174 -5.03 -18.39 14.44
C LEU A 174 -6.35 -18.36 13.69
N GLY A 175 -7.02 -17.21 13.64
CA GLY A 175 -8.27 -17.04 12.89
C GLY A 175 -8.08 -17.26 11.38
N THR A 176 -6.97 -16.78 10.81
CA THR A 176 -6.63 -17.01 9.40
C THR A 176 -6.35 -18.48 9.12
N LEU A 177 -5.60 -19.15 10.00
CA LEU A 177 -5.34 -20.60 9.86
C LEU A 177 -6.63 -21.42 9.95
N ALA A 178 -7.52 -21.08 10.89
CA ALA A 178 -8.82 -21.74 11.02
C ALA A 178 -9.69 -21.57 9.75
N LYS A 179 -9.73 -20.38 9.16
CA LYS A 179 -10.44 -20.15 7.88
C LYS A 179 -9.88 -21.00 6.76
N LYS A 180 -8.56 -21.11 6.61
CA LYS A 180 -7.89 -21.96 5.62
C LYS A 180 -8.27 -23.44 5.79
N LEU A 181 -8.25 -23.94 7.03
CA LEU A 181 -8.62 -25.32 7.33
C LEU A 181 -10.10 -25.63 7.04
N LEU A 182 -10.98 -24.63 7.15
CA LEU A 182 -12.42 -24.74 6.88
C LEU A 182 -12.80 -24.45 5.41
N GLY A 183 -11.83 -24.16 4.53
CA GLY A 183 -12.09 -23.83 3.13
C GLY A 183 -12.92 -22.57 2.92
N ARG A 184 -12.85 -21.62 3.85
CA ARG A 184 -13.62 -20.36 3.85
C ARG A 184 -12.74 -19.15 3.50
N GLU A 185 -11.88 -19.27 2.50
CA GLU A 185 -11.14 -18.13 1.93
C GLU A 185 -11.96 -17.39 0.88
#